data_1fd5df5041439bd4a58c46d8bed92757
#
_entry.id   1fd5df5041439bd4a58c46d8bed92757
#
_cell.length_a   1.000
_cell.length_b   1.000
_cell.length_c   1.000
_cell.angle_alpha   90.00
_cell.angle_beta   90.00
_cell.angle_gamma   90.00
#
_symmetry.space_group_name_H-M   'P 1'
#
loop_
_entity.id
_entity.type
_entity.pdbx_description
1 polymer ?
#
loop_
_entity_poly.entity_id
_entity_poly.type
_entity_poly.pdbx_seq_one_letter_code
_entity_poly.pdbx_strand_id
1 'polypeptide(L)'
;MAKTDPGRPLVQGILMTDLNYVLGWLATVNANGEPNVSPKEIWKFDGVDRLLIANIASPASASNILSNPNVCFSFVDVFFQKGLKLQGVASVVLPGTQVFRLMATPLVAMCSARFEIRSLFIVQVTGVTPILAPSYLFYPGQTTEMDQRASAMRAYGAKPGDVER
;
A
#
# COMPACT_ATOMS: atom_id res chain seq x y z
N MET A 1 21.00 16.63 -0.26
CA MET A 1 20.11 16.60 -1.45
C MET A 1 19.75 15.15 -1.74
N ALA A 2 18.57 14.72 -1.32
CA ALA A 2 18.08 13.38 -1.63
C ALA A 2 17.79 13.31 -3.14
N LYS A 3 18.35 12.31 -3.83
CA LYS A 3 18.05 12.03 -5.23
C LYS A 3 16.57 11.61 -5.30
N THR A 4 15.74 12.43 -5.90
CA THR A 4 14.38 12.07 -6.27
C THR A 4 14.44 10.92 -7.28
N ASP A 5 13.89 9.77 -6.92
CA ASP A 5 13.70 8.65 -7.83
C ASP A 5 12.65 9.07 -8.87
N PRO A 6 12.97 9.15 -10.17
CA PRO A 6 12.07 9.66 -11.21
C PRO A 6 10.89 8.73 -11.53
N GLY A 7 10.77 7.58 -10.86
CA GLY A 7 9.72 6.59 -11.08
C GLY A 7 8.57 6.59 -10.05
N ARG A 8 8.56 7.52 -9.09
CA ARG A 8 7.49 7.55 -8.06
C ARG A 8 6.38 8.53 -8.46
N PRO A 9 5.11 8.09 -8.44
CA PRO A 9 4.00 8.95 -8.81
C PRO A 9 3.85 10.10 -7.81
N LEU A 10 3.86 11.32 -8.33
CA LEU A 10 3.39 12.50 -7.62
C LEU A 10 1.86 12.47 -7.63
N VAL A 11 1.25 12.15 -6.51
CA VAL A 11 -0.20 12.21 -6.37
C VAL A 11 -0.53 13.42 -5.53
N GLN A 12 -1.06 14.44 -6.18
CA GLN A 12 -1.56 15.69 -5.56
C GLN A 12 -0.58 16.34 -4.56
N GLY A 13 0.72 16.36 -4.88
CA GLY A 13 1.74 16.99 -4.05
C GLY A 13 2.23 16.17 -2.85
N ILE A 14 1.76 14.94 -2.67
CA ILE A 14 2.27 14.00 -1.67
C ILE A 14 3.40 13.19 -2.32
N LEU A 15 4.64 13.48 -1.94
CA LEU A 15 5.77 12.63 -2.29
C LEU A 15 5.64 11.32 -1.50
N MET A 16 5.54 10.20 -2.20
CA MET A 16 5.48 8.86 -1.60
C MET A 16 6.70 8.51 -0.76
N THR A 17 7.77 9.31 -0.85
CA THR A 17 8.98 9.19 -0.03
C THR A 17 8.80 9.68 1.41
N ASP A 18 7.80 10.52 1.66
CA ASP A 18 7.65 11.22 2.93
C ASP A 18 6.73 10.46 3.90
N LEU A 19 6.14 9.34 3.45
CA LEU A 19 5.23 8.53 4.27
C LEU A 19 5.90 7.25 4.75
N ASN A 20 5.91 7.03 6.06
CA ASN A 20 6.30 5.76 6.68
C ASN A 20 5.13 4.80 6.67
N TYR A 21 5.03 3.98 5.65
CA TYR A 21 4.00 2.95 5.54
C TYR A 21 4.65 1.58 5.35
N VAL A 22 4.22 0.64 6.15
CA VAL A 22 4.59 -0.78 6.03
C VAL A 22 3.36 -1.58 5.64
N LEU A 23 2.24 -1.30 6.32
CA LEU A 23 1.00 -2.04 6.17
C LEU A 23 0.06 -1.36 5.18
N GLY A 24 -0.31 -2.10 4.13
CA GLY A 24 -1.41 -1.75 3.23
C GLY A 24 -2.57 -2.72 3.38
N TRP A 25 -3.75 -2.33 2.92
CA TRP A 25 -4.98 -3.10 2.93
C TRP A 25 -5.49 -3.30 1.52
N LEU A 26 -5.62 -4.56 1.09
CA LEU A 26 -6.16 -4.92 -0.21
C LEU A 26 -7.63 -5.31 -0.06
N ALA A 27 -8.51 -4.50 -0.60
CA ALA A 27 -9.92 -4.79 -0.75
C ALA A 27 -10.18 -5.49 -2.08
N THR A 28 -10.95 -6.58 -2.03
CA THR A 28 -11.40 -7.40 -3.17
C THR A 28 -12.87 -7.74 -2.99
N VAL A 29 -13.54 -8.15 -4.07
CA VAL A 29 -14.96 -8.51 -4.05
C VAL A 29 -15.11 -9.87 -4.72
N ASN A 30 -15.89 -10.77 -4.12
CA ASN A 30 -16.19 -12.06 -4.74
C ASN A 30 -17.29 -11.96 -5.83
N ALA A 31 -17.59 -13.09 -6.47
CA ALA A 31 -18.61 -13.14 -7.52
C ALA A 31 -20.02 -12.75 -7.04
N ASN A 32 -20.32 -12.86 -5.74
CA ASN A 32 -21.60 -12.49 -5.15
C ASN A 32 -21.68 -11.02 -4.72
N GLY A 33 -20.60 -10.24 -4.91
CA GLY A 33 -20.55 -8.86 -4.47
C GLY A 33 -20.14 -8.68 -3.00
N GLU A 34 -19.72 -9.75 -2.30
CA GLU A 34 -19.28 -9.66 -0.91
C GLU A 34 -17.85 -9.14 -0.83
N PRO A 35 -17.60 -8.07 -0.04
CA PRO A 35 -16.27 -7.49 0.10
C PRO A 35 -15.39 -8.33 1.04
N ASN A 36 -14.11 -8.35 0.72
CA ASN A 36 -13.05 -8.92 1.55
C ASN A 36 -11.89 -7.94 1.65
N VAL A 37 -11.28 -7.82 2.81
CA VAL A 37 -10.10 -6.99 3.05
C VAL A 37 -9.01 -7.83 3.68
N SER A 38 -7.78 -7.70 3.16
CA SER A 38 -6.62 -8.40 3.71
C SER A 38 -5.41 -7.49 3.86
N PRO A 39 -4.67 -7.60 4.99
CA PRO A 39 -3.44 -6.84 5.20
C PRO A 39 -2.34 -7.31 4.25
N LYS A 40 -1.47 -6.40 3.84
CA LYS A 40 -0.33 -6.63 2.97
C LYS A 40 0.86 -5.82 3.48
N GLU A 41 1.93 -6.51 3.84
CA GLU A 41 3.18 -5.89 4.29
C GLU A 41 4.25 -5.88 3.19
N ILE A 42 4.21 -6.87 2.29
CA ILE A 42 5.17 -7.04 1.21
C ILE A 42 4.56 -6.56 -0.09
N TRP A 43 4.79 -5.31 -0.42
CA TRP A 43 4.29 -4.68 -1.63
C TRP A 43 5.20 -3.54 -2.08
N LYS A 44 5.19 -3.23 -3.36
CA LYS A 44 6.06 -2.20 -3.96
C LYS A 44 5.44 -1.65 -5.23
N PHE A 45 5.66 -0.36 -5.49
CA PHE A 45 5.42 0.22 -6.81
C PHE A 45 6.46 -0.29 -7.82
N ASP A 46 6.00 -0.57 -9.02
CA ASP A 46 6.80 -0.91 -10.19
C ASP A 46 6.42 0.05 -11.32
N GLY A 47 7.26 1.06 -11.50
CA GLY A 47 6.93 2.20 -12.35
C GLY A 47 5.92 3.15 -11.70
N VAL A 48 5.12 3.82 -12.54
CA VAL A 48 4.25 4.95 -12.15
C VAL A 48 2.84 4.50 -11.78
N ASP A 49 2.37 3.42 -12.40
CA ASP A 49 0.96 3.00 -12.40
C ASP A 49 0.75 1.52 -12.06
N ARG A 50 1.80 0.83 -11.63
CA ARG A 50 1.74 -0.59 -11.31
C ARG A 50 2.15 -0.83 -9.86
N LEU A 51 1.38 -1.66 -9.15
CA LEU A 51 1.66 -2.10 -7.79
C LEU A 51 1.84 -3.62 -7.77
N LEU A 52 2.95 -4.07 -7.21
CA LEU A 52 3.25 -5.48 -6.97
C LEU A 52 2.95 -5.81 -5.51
N ILE A 53 2.20 -6.87 -5.26
CA ILE A 53 1.85 -7.34 -3.92
C ILE A 53 2.16 -8.83 -3.81
N ALA A 54 2.92 -9.23 -2.80
CA ALA A 54 3.15 -10.62 -2.49
C ALA A 54 1.92 -11.25 -1.82
N ASN A 55 1.45 -12.36 -2.35
CA ASN A 55 0.43 -13.17 -1.71
C ASN A 55 1.08 -14.34 -0.98
N ILE A 56 1.08 -14.27 0.34
CA ILE A 56 1.62 -15.32 1.22
C ILE A 56 0.47 -16.18 1.76
N ALA A 57 -0.58 -15.55 2.32
CA ALA A 57 -1.63 -16.24 3.06
C ALA A 57 -3.04 -15.64 2.83
N SER A 58 -3.34 -15.18 1.61
CA SER A 58 -4.65 -14.59 1.29
C SER A 58 -5.35 -15.31 0.15
N PRO A 59 -5.80 -16.57 0.34
CA PRO A 59 -6.46 -17.34 -0.70
C PRO A 59 -7.79 -16.72 -1.15
N ALA A 60 -8.54 -16.11 -0.23
CA ALA A 60 -9.78 -15.42 -0.56
C ALA A 60 -9.54 -14.25 -1.52
N SER A 61 -8.50 -13.43 -1.29
CA SER A 61 -8.15 -12.34 -2.20
C SER A 61 -7.76 -12.87 -3.59
N ALA A 62 -6.99 -13.98 -3.65
CA ALA A 62 -6.63 -14.59 -4.94
C ALA A 62 -7.86 -15.10 -5.71
N SER A 63 -8.75 -15.81 -5.03
CA SER A 63 -10.01 -16.30 -5.62
C SER A 63 -10.90 -15.16 -6.11
N ASN A 64 -11.01 -14.08 -5.31
CA ASN A 64 -11.81 -12.92 -5.66
C ASN A 64 -11.26 -12.23 -6.93
N ILE A 65 -9.95 -12.01 -7.01
CA ILE A 65 -9.30 -11.38 -8.17
C ILE A 65 -9.53 -12.18 -9.45
N LEU A 66 -9.55 -13.52 -9.37
CA LEU A 66 -9.82 -14.37 -10.53
C LEU A 66 -11.25 -14.24 -11.05
N SER A 67 -12.22 -13.95 -10.19
CA SER A 67 -13.62 -13.76 -10.54
C SER A 67 -14.01 -12.31 -10.79
N ASN A 68 -13.40 -11.39 -10.07
CA ASN A 68 -13.60 -9.94 -10.19
C ASN A 68 -12.26 -9.22 -9.99
N PRO A 69 -11.61 -8.77 -11.07
CA PRO A 69 -10.27 -8.20 -10.99
C PRO A 69 -10.23 -6.77 -10.42
N ASN A 70 -11.38 -6.13 -10.16
CA ASN A 70 -11.41 -4.80 -9.59
C ASN A 70 -11.02 -4.82 -8.13
N VAL A 71 -10.03 -4.03 -7.76
CA VAL A 71 -9.48 -3.97 -6.42
C VAL A 71 -9.29 -2.53 -5.94
N CYS A 72 -9.20 -2.39 -4.62
CA CYS A 72 -8.76 -1.15 -4.01
C CYS A 72 -7.67 -1.47 -2.99
N PHE A 73 -6.51 -0.83 -3.14
CA PHE A 73 -5.41 -0.91 -2.18
C PHE A 73 -5.27 0.42 -1.45
N SER A 74 -5.15 0.38 -0.14
CA SER A 74 -4.96 1.58 0.67
C SER A 74 -3.85 1.40 1.69
N PHE A 75 -3.13 2.48 1.97
CA PHE A 75 -2.15 2.55 3.04
C PHE A 75 -2.13 3.96 3.63
N VAL A 76 -1.73 4.05 4.90
CA VAL A 76 -1.72 5.30 5.66
C VAL A 76 -0.46 5.33 6.53
N ASP A 77 0.23 6.46 6.56
CA ASP A 77 1.11 6.78 7.66
C ASP A 77 0.25 7.17 8.87
N VAL A 78 0.26 6.29 9.87
CA VAL A 78 -0.62 6.43 11.05
C VAL A 78 -0.27 7.63 11.93
N PHE A 79 0.98 8.11 11.86
CA PHE A 79 1.44 9.23 12.65
C PHE A 79 1.10 10.58 11.98
N PHE A 80 1.26 10.66 10.67
CA PHE A 80 0.84 11.85 9.92
C PHE A 80 -0.63 11.80 9.52
N GLN A 81 -1.27 10.63 9.58
CA GLN A 81 -2.64 10.38 9.13
C GLN A 81 -2.87 10.85 7.68
N LYS A 82 -1.87 10.53 6.85
CA LYS A 82 -1.85 10.76 5.41
C LYS A 82 -1.58 9.46 4.69
N GLY A 83 -2.21 9.25 3.57
CA GLY A 83 -2.02 8.05 2.76
C GLY A 83 -2.68 8.14 1.41
N LEU A 84 -2.76 6.99 0.75
CA LEU A 84 -3.38 6.89 -0.57
C LEU A 84 -4.34 5.70 -0.63
N LYS A 85 -5.39 5.89 -1.41
CA LYS A 85 -6.29 4.86 -1.89
C LYS A 85 -6.05 4.70 -3.40
N LEU A 86 -5.70 3.49 -3.81
CA LEU A 86 -5.38 3.12 -5.19
C LEU A 86 -6.47 2.19 -5.70
N GLN A 87 -7.24 2.61 -6.69
CA GLN A 87 -8.16 1.75 -7.42
C GLN A 87 -7.45 1.16 -8.63
N GLY A 88 -7.75 -0.07 -8.98
CA GLY A 88 -7.10 -0.70 -10.12
C GLY A 88 -7.68 -2.05 -10.50
N VAL A 89 -7.08 -2.62 -11.53
CA VAL A 89 -7.40 -3.95 -12.05
C VAL A 89 -6.23 -4.88 -11.72
N ALA A 90 -6.51 -5.95 -10.99
CA ALA A 90 -5.49 -6.90 -10.52
C ALA A 90 -5.47 -8.17 -11.38
N SER A 91 -4.30 -8.77 -11.47
CA SER A 91 -4.09 -10.13 -11.97
C SER A 91 -3.33 -10.98 -10.95
N VAL A 92 -3.58 -12.28 -10.96
CA VAL A 92 -2.86 -13.27 -10.14
C VAL A 92 -1.80 -13.93 -11.00
N VAL A 93 -0.54 -13.85 -10.59
CA VAL A 93 0.59 -14.46 -11.27
C VAL A 93 1.15 -15.58 -10.39
N LEU A 94 1.14 -16.82 -10.93
CA LEU A 94 1.58 -18.01 -10.23
C LEU A 94 3.09 -18.24 -10.35
N PRO A 95 3.71 -18.90 -9.37
CA PRO A 95 5.10 -19.38 -9.45
C PRO A 95 5.33 -20.23 -10.71
N GLY A 96 6.60 -20.28 -11.16
CA GLY A 96 6.99 -21.04 -12.35
C GLY A 96 6.91 -20.27 -13.68
N THR A 97 6.16 -19.17 -13.73
CA THR A 97 6.13 -18.30 -14.92
C THR A 97 7.34 -17.37 -15.00
N GLN A 98 7.69 -16.93 -16.21
CA GLN A 98 8.76 -15.93 -16.40
C GLN A 98 8.37 -14.59 -15.75
N VAL A 99 7.11 -14.21 -15.86
CA VAL A 99 6.58 -12.97 -15.25
C VAL A 99 6.75 -13.03 -13.74
N PHE A 100 6.42 -14.16 -13.09
CA PHE A 100 6.62 -14.32 -11.65
C PHE A 100 8.08 -14.11 -11.26
N ARG A 101 9.02 -14.77 -11.96
CA ARG A 101 10.45 -14.66 -11.63
C ARG A 101 10.97 -13.24 -11.70
N LEU A 102 10.54 -12.48 -12.71
CA LEU A 102 10.96 -11.08 -12.89
C LEU A 102 10.34 -10.16 -11.83
N MET A 103 9.03 -10.29 -11.62
CA MET A 103 8.27 -9.37 -10.75
C MET A 103 8.39 -9.70 -9.26
N ALA A 104 8.69 -10.95 -8.88
CA ALA A 104 8.88 -11.36 -7.50
C ALA A 104 10.20 -10.87 -6.89
N THR A 105 11.25 -10.69 -7.71
CA THR A 105 12.60 -10.34 -7.22
C THR A 105 12.62 -9.21 -6.19
N PRO A 106 12.04 -8.04 -6.43
CA PRO A 106 12.05 -6.95 -5.45
C PRO A 106 11.24 -7.24 -4.19
N LEU A 107 10.23 -8.14 -4.27
CA LEU A 107 9.40 -8.51 -3.13
C LEU A 107 10.05 -9.62 -2.28
N VAL A 108 10.78 -10.54 -2.91
CA VAL A 108 11.56 -11.57 -2.22
C VAL A 108 12.61 -10.94 -1.31
N ALA A 109 13.26 -9.87 -1.77
CA ALA A 109 14.22 -9.12 -0.96
C ALA A 109 13.61 -8.46 0.30
N MET A 110 12.30 -8.20 0.28
CA MET A 110 11.55 -7.65 1.42
C MET A 110 10.98 -8.74 2.33
N CYS A 111 10.88 -9.98 1.82
CA CYS A 111 10.23 -11.09 2.51
C CYS A 111 11.24 -11.81 3.42
N SER A 112 10.83 -12.17 4.64
CA SER A 112 11.61 -13.08 5.47
C SER A 112 11.69 -14.46 4.79
N ALA A 113 12.85 -15.13 4.89
CA ALA A 113 13.06 -16.49 4.38
C ALA A 113 12.10 -17.54 4.97
N ARG A 114 11.34 -17.20 6.01
CA ARG A 114 10.32 -18.06 6.61
C ARG A 114 9.02 -18.14 5.80
N PHE A 115 8.81 -17.19 4.87
CA PHE A 115 7.57 -17.09 4.12
C PHE A 115 7.79 -17.36 2.64
N GLU A 116 6.92 -18.17 2.08
CA GLU A 116 6.88 -18.45 0.65
C GLU A 116 5.84 -17.53 -0.01
N ILE A 117 6.23 -16.88 -1.10
CA ILE A 117 5.31 -16.11 -1.95
C ILE A 117 4.55 -17.10 -2.85
N ARG A 118 3.30 -17.37 -2.53
CA ARG A 118 2.44 -18.33 -3.24
C ARG A 118 1.95 -17.83 -4.60
N SER A 119 1.80 -16.52 -4.73
CA SER A 119 1.47 -15.84 -5.99
C SER A 119 1.78 -14.35 -5.86
N LEU A 120 1.77 -13.63 -6.98
CA LEU A 120 1.79 -12.17 -6.98
C LEU A 120 0.43 -11.64 -7.39
N PHE A 121 0.01 -10.54 -6.78
CA PHE A 121 -1.02 -9.70 -7.34
C PHE A 121 -0.34 -8.53 -8.02
N ILE A 122 -0.56 -8.38 -9.32
CA ILE A 122 -0.11 -7.24 -10.10
C ILE A 122 -1.33 -6.35 -10.32
N VAL A 123 -1.30 -5.15 -9.75
CA VAL A 123 -2.39 -4.19 -9.85
C VAL A 123 -2.00 -3.10 -10.83
N GLN A 124 -2.73 -2.99 -11.94
CA GLN A 124 -2.68 -1.82 -12.81
C GLN A 124 -3.54 -0.74 -12.18
N VAL A 125 -2.91 0.32 -11.68
CA VAL A 125 -3.59 1.44 -11.01
C VAL A 125 -4.33 2.30 -12.03
N THR A 126 -5.62 2.51 -11.82
CA THR A 126 -6.50 3.31 -12.70
C THR A 126 -7.00 4.58 -12.03
N GLY A 127 -6.90 4.65 -10.71
CA GLY A 127 -7.32 5.82 -9.94
C GLY A 127 -6.57 5.94 -8.62
N VAL A 128 -6.27 7.16 -8.23
CA VAL A 128 -5.58 7.47 -6.97
C VAL A 128 -6.34 8.57 -6.25
N THR A 129 -6.59 8.35 -4.95
CA THR A 129 -7.27 9.32 -4.09
C THR A 129 -6.48 9.47 -2.80
N PRO A 130 -6.16 10.69 -2.35
CA PRO A 130 -5.51 10.90 -1.07
C PRO A 130 -6.43 10.51 0.09
N ILE A 131 -5.81 9.98 1.15
CA ILE A 131 -6.41 9.79 2.46
C ILE A 131 -5.79 10.82 3.37
N LEU A 132 -6.61 11.69 3.95
CA LEU A 132 -6.16 12.75 4.85
C LEU A 132 -7.06 12.77 6.08
N ALA A 133 -6.48 13.02 7.24
CA ALA A 133 -7.29 13.30 8.43
C ALA A 133 -8.18 14.52 8.17
N PRO A 134 -9.44 14.53 8.69
CA PRO A 134 -10.37 15.64 8.50
C PRO A 134 -9.80 17.01 8.91
N SER A 135 -8.91 17.04 9.90
CA SER A 135 -8.27 18.27 10.36
C SER A 135 -7.47 18.98 9.27
N TYR A 136 -6.82 18.25 8.36
CA TYR A 136 -6.13 18.86 7.22
C TYR A 136 -7.08 19.51 6.21
N LEU A 137 -8.31 19.00 6.12
CA LEU A 137 -9.31 19.47 5.18
C LEU A 137 -10.12 20.64 5.76
N PHE A 138 -10.51 20.55 7.04
CA PHE A 138 -11.40 21.54 7.67
C PHE A 138 -10.64 22.70 8.30
N TYR A 139 -9.36 22.52 8.64
CA TYR A 139 -8.52 23.54 9.28
C TYR A 139 -7.18 23.69 8.54
N PRO A 140 -7.21 24.03 7.23
CA PRO A 140 -5.99 24.23 6.45
C PRO A 140 -5.17 25.37 7.04
N GLY A 141 -3.86 25.15 7.19
CA GLY A 141 -2.94 26.13 7.78
C GLY A 141 -2.91 26.15 9.32
N GLN A 142 -3.85 25.49 10.00
CA GLN A 142 -3.84 25.32 11.46
C GLN A 142 -3.37 23.91 11.87
N THR A 143 -3.54 22.91 11.01
CA THR A 143 -3.10 21.54 11.26
C THR A 143 -1.71 21.35 10.67
N THR A 144 -0.70 21.21 11.51
CA THR A 144 0.65 20.86 11.08
C THR A 144 0.88 19.35 11.17
N GLU A 145 1.85 18.86 10.40
CA GLU A 145 2.29 17.44 10.50
C GLU A 145 2.85 17.12 11.88
N MET A 146 3.53 18.07 12.51
CA MET A 146 4.07 17.91 13.85
C MET A 146 2.97 17.75 14.91
N ASP A 147 1.91 18.55 14.83
CA ASP A 147 0.77 18.46 15.77
C ASP A 147 0.04 17.13 15.60
N GLN A 148 -0.15 16.70 14.34
CA GLN A 148 -0.82 15.45 14.02
C GLN A 148 0.01 14.25 14.53
N ARG A 149 1.33 14.27 14.28
CA ARG A 149 2.25 13.25 14.80
C ARG A 149 2.22 13.20 16.32
N ALA A 150 2.31 14.36 16.99
CA ALA A 150 2.28 14.42 18.45
C ALA A 150 0.95 13.88 19.01
N SER A 151 -0.17 14.18 18.35
CA SER A 151 -1.49 13.66 18.72
C SER A 151 -1.58 12.14 18.53
N ALA A 152 -1.12 11.63 17.39
CA ALA A 152 -1.11 10.20 17.11
C ALA A 152 -0.21 9.43 18.09
N MET A 153 0.98 9.96 18.38
CA MET A 153 1.90 9.35 19.36
C MET A 153 1.25 9.24 20.75
N ARG A 154 0.54 10.27 21.19
CA ARG A 154 -0.22 10.21 22.46
C ARG A 154 -1.32 9.15 22.40
N ALA A 155 -2.07 9.09 21.31
CA ALA A 155 -3.16 8.12 21.14
C ALA A 155 -2.69 6.68 21.12
N TYR A 156 -1.53 6.42 20.51
CA TYR A 156 -0.93 5.07 20.42
C TYR A 156 0.03 4.74 21.58
N GLY A 157 0.29 5.66 22.51
CA GLY A 157 1.24 5.47 23.59
C GLY A 157 2.70 5.36 23.13
N ALA A 158 3.01 5.86 21.93
CA ALA A 158 4.36 5.84 21.36
C ALA A 158 5.20 7.00 21.90
N LYS A 159 6.52 6.78 22.02
CA LYS A 159 7.50 7.80 22.42
C LYS A 159 8.31 8.27 21.21
N PRO A 160 8.93 9.47 21.25
CA PRO A 160 9.73 9.99 20.15
C PRO A 160 10.77 9.02 19.58
N GLY A 161 11.50 8.29 20.42
CA GLY A 161 12.50 7.33 20.00
C GLY A 161 11.96 6.01 19.42
N ASP A 162 10.66 5.73 19.56
CA ASP A 162 10.06 4.50 19.06
C ASP A 162 9.76 4.58 17.53
N VAL A 163 9.86 5.77 16.94
CA VAL A 163 9.40 6.07 15.57
C VAL A 163 10.51 6.60 14.66
N GLU A 164 11.74 6.65 15.15
CA GLU A 164 12.91 7.02 14.35
C GLU A 164 13.39 5.82 13.54
N ARG A 165 13.33 5.94 12.22
CA ARG A 165 13.95 5.02 11.25
C ARG A 165 14.95 5.77 10.40
#